data_483fb603940157bc90990677a611bc5f
#
_entry.id   483fb603940157bc90990677a611bc5f
#
_cell.length_a   1.000
_cell.length_b   1.000
_cell.length_c   1.000
_cell.angle_alpha   90.00
_cell.angle_beta   90.00
_cell.angle_gamma   90.00
#
_symmetry.space_group_name_H-M   'P 1'
#
loop_
_entity.id
_entity.type
_entity.pdbx_description
1 polymer ?
#
loop_
_entity_poly.entity_id
_entity_poly.type
_entity_poly.pdbx_seq_one_letter_code
_entity_poly.pdbx_strand_id
1 'polypeptide(L)'
;MITYTRTANAGGILEMDGVRILLDGVSQAVNDYLATPPDLLNTLYDTHLDMIAFTHNHSDHFQPEFVRSYVKHHPLPKLIGPKDVAADLSDYAVITASSSVGAVQLIAVPSRHMGAEYTDTPHYSFLIRGSSLDWFMGDASPPQWKGQDHFPHPDVLIAPYAYASTEAAWEITEQITQGKILLTHLPDKERDSAQLWPAVEKVLDQHDRFRVRIPRMGDVCEVY
;
A
#
# COMPACT_ATOMS: atom_id res chain seq x y z
N MET A 1 13.87 -4.75 13.71
CA MET A 1 13.94 -3.66 12.70
C MET A 1 12.82 -3.92 11.71
N ILE A 2 12.00 -2.91 11.43
CA ILE A 2 10.93 -2.98 10.44
C ILE A 2 11.32 -2.05 9.30
N THR A 3 11.21 -2.54 8.07
CA THR A 3 11.55 -1.75 6.88
C THR A 3 10.42 -1.79 5.85
N TYR A 4 10.25 -0.68 5.16
CA TYR A 4 9.39 -0.60 3.98
C TYR A 4 10.20 -0.13 2.79
N THR A 5 10.19 -0.91 1.72
CA THR A 5 10.85 -0.57 0.45
C THR A 5 9.78 -0.30 -0.60
N ARG A 6 9.67 0.96 -1.06
CA ARG A 6 8.71 1.29 -2.13
C ARG A 6 9.17 0.70 -3.45
N THR A 7 8.36 -0.16 -4.07
CA THR A 7 8.70 -0.84 -5.34
C THR A 7 7.75 -0.53 -6.49
N ALA A 8 6.63 0.09 -6.19
CA ALA A 8 5.58 0.41 -7.15
C ALA A 8 4.97 1.79 -6.88
N ASN A 9 3.96 2.15 -7.66
CA ASN A 9 3.22 3.39 -7.50
C ASN A 9 2.71 3.58 -6.05
N ALA A 10 1.87 2.67 -5.59
CA ALA A 10 1.27 2.75 -4.26
C ALA A 10 1.92 1.80 -3.25
N GLY A 11 2.67 0.80 -3.68
CA GLY A 11 3.05 -0.33 -2.87
C GLY A 11 4.54 -0.61 -2.79
N GLY A 12 4.87 -1.69 -2.08
CA GLY A 12 6.24 -2.10 -1.83
C GLY A 12 6.34 -3.34 -0.95
N ILE A 13 7.56 -3.65 -0.50
CA ILE A 13 7.83 -4.72 0.45
C ILE A 13 7.84 -4.15 1.85
N LEU A 14 7.00 -4.70 2.73
CA LEU A 14 7.12 -4.54 4.18
C LEU A 14 7.85 -5.77 4.74
N GLU A 15 8.94 -5.54 5.45
CA GLU A 15 9.64 -6.57 6.21
C GLU A 15 9.44 -6.34 7.71
N MET A 16 8.82 -7.30 8.39
CA MET A 16 8.48 -7.26 9.81
C MET A 16 8.70 -8.63 10.43
N ASP A 17 9.46 -8.71 11.52
CA ASP A 17 9.70 -9.96 12.28
C ASP A 17 10.20 -11.13 11.41
N GLY A 18 11.00 -10.83 10.38
CA GLY A 18 11.53 -11.81 9.43
C GLY A 18 10.53 -12.27 8.37
N VAL A 19 9.32 -11.70 8.34
CA VAL A 19 8.29 -11.96 7.32
C VAL A 19 8.31 -10.85 6.27
N ARG A 20 8.32 -11.21 4.99
CA ARG A 20 8.28 -10.28 3.86
C ARG A 20 6.94 -10.31 3.16
N ILE A 21 6.29 -9.17 3.13
CA ILE A 21 4.96 -8.98 2.52
C ILE A 21 5.09 -8.01 1.35
N LEU A 22 4.78 -8.44 0.14
CA LEU A 22 4.61 -7.56 -1.01
C LEU A 22 3.18 -7.01 -1.00
N LEU A 23 3.04 -5.71 -0.82
CA LEU A 23 1.77 -4.98 -0.76
C LEU A 23 1.64 -4.13 -2.03
N ASP A 24 0.75 -4.46 -2.96
CA ASP A 24 0.57 -3.74 -4.25
C ASP A 24 1.91 -3.40 -4.94
N GLY A 25 2.88 -4.28 -4.82
CA GLY A 25 4.30 -3.95 -5.01
C GLY A 25 4.80 -3.99 -6.46
N VAL A 26 3.92 -4.23 -7.44
CA VAL A 26 4.25 -4.19 -8.88
C VAL A 26 3.17 -3.43 -9.63
N SER A 27 3.56 -2.39 -10.36
CA SER A 27 2.64 -1.52 -11.12
C SER A 27 2.97 -1.48 -12.62
N GLN A 28 1.94 -1.31 -13.45
CA GLN A 28 2.07 -0.82 -14.84
C GLN A 28 2.09 0.71 -14.87
N ALA A 29 2.56 1.26 -15.99
CA ALA A 29 2.43 2.69 -16.22
C ALA A 29 0.96 3.05 -16.51
N VAL A 30 0.43 4.01 -15.75
CA VAL A 30 -0.93 4.53 -15.90
C VAL A 30 -0.89 6.05 -15.73
N ASN A 31 -1.33 6.81 -16.73
CA ASN A 31 -1.31 8.27 -16.69
C ASN A 31 0.09 8.83 -16.29
N ASP A 32 0.15 9.55 -15.18
CA ASP A 32 1.37 10.16 -14.66
C ASP A 32 2.26 9.17 -13.88
N TYR A 33 1.76 7.97 -13.59
CA TYR A 33 2.45 6.96 -12.80
C TYR A 33 3.32 6.05 -13.65
N LEU A 34 4.51 5.75 -13.16
CA LEU A 34 5.45 4.86 -13.83
C LEU A 34 5.18 3.39 -13.48
N ALA A 35 5.53 2.51 -14.42
CA ALA A 35 5.67 1.09 -14.11
C ALA A 35 6.79 0.87 -13.10
N THR A 36 6.72 -0.23 -12.37
CA THR A 36 7.85 -0.72 -11.57
C THR A 36 9.09 -0.82 -12.44
N PRO A 37 10.21 -0.14 -12.09
CA PRO A 37 11.43 -0.18 -12.87
C PRO A 37 11.98 -1.61 -13.03
N PRO A 38 12.59 -1.94 -14.20
CA PRO A 38 13.10 -3.29 -14.45
C PRO A 38 14.06 -3.81 -13.39
N ASP A 39 14.96 -2.97 -12.87
CA ASP A 39 15.92 -3.37 -11.84
C ASP A 39 15.23 -3.72 -10.51
N LEU A 40 14.19 -2.96 -10.12
CA LEU A 40 13.36 -3.29 -8.96
C LEU A 40 12.54 -4.56 -9.21
N LEU A 41 12.01 -4.74 -10.42
CA LEU A 41 11.28 -5.96 -10.77
C LEU A 41 12.18 -7.19 -10.70
N ASN A 42 13.42 -7.11 -11.17
CA ASN A 42 14.40 -8.18 -11.03
C ASN A 42 14.71 -8.46 -9.56
N THR A 43 14.91 -7.43 -8.75
CA THR A 43 15.09 -7.56 -7.29
C THR A 43 13.91 -8.29 -6.64
N LEU A 44 12.67 -7.97 -7.05
CA LEU A 44 11.48 -8.66 -6.55
C LEU A 44 11.46 -10.15 -6.94
N TYR A 45 11.90 -10.49 -8.16
CA TYR A 45 12.02 -11.89 -8.59
C TYR A 45 13.08 -12.66 -7.82
N ASP A 46 14.12 -12.00 -7.31
CA ASP A 46 15.18 -12.65 -6.51
C ASP A 46 14.86 -12.65 -5.00
N THR A 47 13.82 -11.92 -4.57
CA THR A 47 13.45 -11.79 -3.16
C THR A 47 12.48 -12.90 -2.75
N HIS A 48 12.78 -13.60 -1.65
CA HIS A 48 11.79 -14.49 -1.03
C HIS A 48 10.65 -13.67 -0.40
N LEU A 49 9.42 -13.99 -0.79
CA LEU A 49 8.20 -13.39 -0.27
C LEU A 49 7.35 -14.43 0.44
N ASP A 50 6.91 -14.12 1.66
CA ASP A 50 6.01 -14.98 2.45
C ASP A 50 4.55 -14.73 2.11
N MET A 51 4.21 -13.49 1.80
CA MET A 51 2.88 -13.07 1.38
C MET A 51 2.96 -12.09 0.20
N ILE A 52 1.97 -12.17 -0.67
CA ILE A 52 1.68 -11.13 -1.69
C ILE A 52 0.23 -10.72 -1.49
N ALA A 53 0.01 -9.45 -1.19
CA ALA A 53 -1.32 -8.92 -0.92
C ALA A 53 -1.63 -7.76 -1.87
N PHE A 54 -2.85 -7.78 -2.40
CA PHE A 54 -3.37 -6.78 -3.32
C PHE A 54 -4.62 -6.13 -2.72
N THR A 55 -4.63 -4.80 -2.70
CA THR A 55 -5.79 -4.05 -2.20
C THR A 55 -6.97 -4.13 -3.17
N HIS A 56 -6.72 -4.14 -4.46
CA HIS A 56 -7.71 -4.24 -5.54
C HIS A 56 -7.02 -4.60 -6.86
N ASN A 57 -7.77 -4.70 -7.97
CA ASN A 57 -7.24 -5.23 -9.24
C ASN A 57 -6.91 -4.16 -10.30
N HIS A 58 -6.77 -2.88 -9.96
CA HIS A 58 -6.29 -1.89 -10.93
C HIS A 58 -4.82 -2.14 -11.31
N SER A 59 -4.47 -1.84 -12.56
CA SER A 59 -3.19 -2.23 -13.15
C SER A 59 -1.97 -1.51 -12.56
N ASP A 60 -2.15 -0.42 -11.85
CA ASP A 60 -1.11 0.28 -11.09
C ASP A 60 -0.91 -0.28 -9.66
N HIS A 61 -1.70 -1.27 -9.26
CA HIS A 61 -1.60 -2.00 -7.99
C HIS A 61 -1.42 -3.51 -8.17
N PHE A 62 -1.98 -4.07 -9.25
CA PHE A 62 -2.11 -5.51 -9.45
C PHE A 62 -1.53 -5.97 -10.78
N GLN A 63 -0.62 -6.95 -10.71
CA GLN A 63 0.04 -7.55 -11.85
C GLN A 63 -0.02 -9.09 -11.76
N PRO A 64 -1.06 -9.73 -12.32
CA PRO A 64 -1.20 -11.19 -12.23
C PRO A 64 -0.02 -11.93 -12.90
N GLU A 65 0.57 -11.36 -13.96
CA GLU A 65 1.72 -11.96 -14.63
C GLU A 65 2.99 -11.98 -13.76
N PHE A 66 3.14 -11.00 -12.87
CA PHE A 66 4.20 -11.05 -11.87
C PHE A 66 4.04 -12.30 -10.99
N VAL A 67 2.85 -12.54 -10.44
CA VAL A 67 2.57 -13.71 -9.59
C VAL A 67 2.86 -15.01 -10.35
N ARG A 68 2.31 -15.15 -11.58
CA ARG A 68 2.50 -16.34 -12.43
C ARG A 68 3.97 -16.61 -12.74
N SER A 69 4.77 -15.56 -12.92
CA SER A 69 6.20 -15.67 -13.18
C SER A 69 6.99 -15.96 -11.90
N TYR A 70 6.66 -15.30 -10.79
CA TYR A 70 7.31 -15.47 -9.50
C TYR A 70 7.24 -16.91 -9.01
N VAL A 71 6.05 -17.53 -9.05
CA VAL A 71 5.83 -18.89 -8.54
C VAL A 71 6.48 -20.01 -9.40
N LYS A 72 7.00 -19.68 -10.57
CA LYS A 72 7.80 -20.66 -11.35
C LYS A 72 9.19 -20.91 -10.74
N HIS A 73 9.68 -19.97 -9.93
CA HIS A 73 11.02 -19.99 -9.38
C HIS A 73 11.06 -20.01 -7.85
N HIS A 74 9.91 -19.74 -7.20
CA HIS A 74 9.77 -19.67 -5.75
C HIS A 74 8.62 -20.54 -5.26
N PRO A 75 8.65 -21.01 -3.99
CA PRO A 75 7.46 -21.54 -3.34
C PRO A 75 6.31 -20.54 -3.42
N LEU A 76 5.10 -21.05 -3.58
CA LEU A 76 3.91 -20.21 -3.64
C LEU A 76 3.72 -19.45 -2.31
N PRO A 77 3.82 -18.10 -2.29
CA PRO A 77 3.52 -17.32 -1.11
C PRO A 77 2.02 -17.34 -0.82
N LYS A 78 1.60 -16.89 0.35
CA LYS A 78 0.17 -16.66 0.60
C LYS A 78 -0.29 -15.49 -0.25
N LEU A 79 -1.25 -15.73 -1.13
CA LEU A 79 -1.87 -14.70 -1.95
C LEU A 79 -3.13 -14.18 -1.24
N ILE A 80 -3.23 -12.86 -1.07
CA ILE A 80 -4.34 -12.22 -0.36
C ILE A 80 -4.89 -11.09 -1.24
N GLY A 81 -6.21 -10.98 -1.33
CA GLY A 81 -6.87 -9.91 -2.08
C GLY A 81 -8.38 -10.04 -2.10
N PRO A 82 -9.11 -9.03 -2.58
CA PRO A 82 -10.55 -9.10 -2.74
C PRO A 82 -10.95 -10.08 -3.86
N LYS A 83 -12.26 -10.27 -4.00
CA LYS A 83 -12.85 -11.26 -4.92
C LYS A 83 -12.40 -11.10 -6.38
N ASP A 84 -12.16 -9.89 -6.84
CA ASP A 84 -11.78 -9.60 -8.22
C ASP A 84 -10.32 -10.02 -8.46
N VAL A 85 -9.42 -9.79 -7.51
CA VAL A 85 -8.06 -10.32 -7.52
C VAL A 85 -8.09 -11.86 -7.53
N ALA A 86 -8.97 -12.46 -6.72
CA ALA A 86 -9.12 -13.93 -6.71
C ALA A 86 -9.66 -14.47 -8.04
N ALA A 87 -10.53 -13.75 -8.72
CA ALA A 87 -11.03 -14.12 -10.05
C ALA A 87 -9.93 -14.06 -11.11
N ASP A 88 -9.10 -13.02 -11.10
CA ASP A 88 -7.99 -12.83 -12.04
C ASP A 88 -6.82 -13.81 -11.80
N LEU A 89 -6.68 -14.32 -10.57
CA LEU A 89 -5.72 -15.35 -10.17
C LEU A 89 -6.39 -16.70 -9.91
N SER A 90 -7.43 -17.06 -10.66
CA SER A 90 -8.23 -18.28 -10.48
C SER A 90 -7.42 -19.59 -10.52
N ASP A 91 -6.19 -19.56 -11.07
CA ASP A 91 -5.28 -20.69 -11.05
C ASP A 91 -4.65 -20.95 -9.67
N TYR A 92 -4.81 -20.03 -8.72
CA TYR A 92 -4.22 -20.06 -7.39
C TYR A 92 -5.26 -19.90 -6.29
N ALA A 93 -4.93 -20.41 -5.11
CA ALA A 93 -5.76 -20.16 -3.92
C ALA A 93 -5.49 -18.75 -3.37
N VAL A 94 -6.36 -17.79 -3.67
CA VAL A 94 -6.32 -16.45 -3.12
C VAL A 94 -7.20 -16.37 -1.87
N ILE A 95 -6.61 -15.86 -0.77
CA ILE A 95 -7.31 -15.68 0.51
C ILE A 95 -8.03 -14.33 0.45
N THR A 96 -9.36 -14.35 0.59
CA THR A 96 -10.20 -13.13 0.59
C THR A 96 -10.52 -12.66 2.02
N ALA A 97 -9.66 -12.98 2.97
CA ALA A 97 -9.81 -12.69 4.40
C ALA A 97 -8.43 -12.43 5.03
N SER A 98 -8.39 -12.33 6.34
CA SER A 98 -7.13 -12.21 7.08
C SER A 98 -6.29 -13.48 7.01
N SER A 99 -4.96 -13.32 7.08
CA SER A 99 -3.99 -14.42 7.07
C SER A 99 -2.83 -14.12 8.01
N SER A 100 -1.96 -15.12 8.28
CA SER A 100 -0.77 -14.94 9.11
C SER A 100 0.39 -15.80 8.62
N VAL A 101 1.63 -15.33 8.84
CA VAL A 101 2.86 -16.13 8.72
C VAL A 101 3.72 -15.85 9.95
N GLY A 102 4.17 -16.88 10.63
CA GLY A 102 4.88 -16.73 11.91
C GLY A 102 4.06 -15.90 12.92
N ALA A 103 4.67 -14.87 13.47
CA ALA A 103 4.04 -13.93 14.39
C ALA A 103 3.30 -12.78 13.71
N VAL A 104 3.45 -12.63 12.39
CA VAL A 104 2.86 -11.52 11.64
C VAL A 104 1.47 -11.90 11.13
N GLN A 105 0.50 -11.06 11.46
CA GLN A 105 -0.88 -11.18 11.02
C GLN A 105 -1.22 -10.04 10.04
N LEU A 106 -1.76 -10.39 8.87
CA LEU A 106 -2.32 -9.45 7.91
C LEU A 106 -3.84 -9.54 7.95
N ILE A 107 -4.48 -8.45 8.33
CA ILE A 107 -5.93 -8.35 8.52
C ILE A 107 -6.51 -7.55 7.36
N ALA A 108 -7.32 -8.21 6.53
CA ALA A 108 -8.02 -7.55 5.44
C ALA A 108 -9.21 -6.73 6.00
N VAL A 109 -9.18 -5.44 5.77
CA VAL A 109 -10.23 -4.49 6.18
C VAL A 109 -10.95 -3.99 4.92
N PRO A 110 -12.21 -4.38 4.70
CA PRO A 110 -13.00 -3.85 3.58
C PRO A 110 -13.04 -2.32 3.65
N SER A 111 -12.71 -1.67 2.55
CA SER A 111 -12.64 -0.22 2.47
C SER A 111 -13.16 0.27 1.12
N ARG A 112 -13.63 1.52 1.07
CA ARG A 112 -14.10 2.14 -0.15
C ARG A 112 -12.93 2.74 -0.92
N HIS A 113 -12.83 2.43 -2.20
CA HIS A 113 -11.85 3.03 -3.09
C HIS A 113 -12.07 4.56 -3.23
N MET A 114 -10.99 5.33 -3.34
CA MET A 114 -11.06 6.76 -3.65
C MET A 114 -11.47 6.97 -5.12
N GLY A 115 -12.01 8.16 -5.44
CA GLY A 115 -12.59 8.45 -6.75
C GLY A 115 -14.06 8.04 -6.84
N ALA A 116 -14.91 8.94 -7.32
CA ALA A 116 -16.35 8.71 -7.39
C ALA A 116 -16.72 7.60 -8.38
N GLU A 117 -15.92 7.44 -9.42
CA GLU A 117 -16.06 6.42 -10.48
C GLU A 117 -15.68 5.01 -10.03
N TYR A 118 -14.98 4.87 -8.90
CA TYR A 118 -14.46 3.58 -8.40
C TYR A 118 -15.14 3.09 -7.12
N THR A 119 -16.28 3.68 -6.75
CA THR A 119 -16.99 3.36 -5.49
C THR A 119 -17.41 1.89 -5.38
N ASP A 120 -17.64 1.22 -6.50
CA ASP A 120 -18.05 -0.18 -6.58
C ASP A 120 -16.86 -1.15 -6.71
N THR A 121 -15.63 -0.64 -6.78
CA THR A 121 -14.41 -1.46 -6.84
C THR A 121 -14.22 -2.19 -5.51
N PRO A 122 -14.19 -3.54 -5.50
CA PRO A 122 -13.86 -4.29 -4.30
C PRO A 122 -12.45 -3.93 -3.84
N HIS A 123 -12.35 -3.41 -2.62
CA HIS A 123 -11.10 -2.87 -2.10
C HIS A 123 -10.88 -3.28 -0.64
N TYR A 124 -9.63 -3.66 -0.33
CA TYR A 124 -9.15 -3.86 1.04
C TYR A 124 -8.06 -2.85 1.38
N SER A 125 -8.05 -2.38 2.62
CA SER A 125 -6.83 -1.94 3.28
C SER A 125 -6.30 -3.08 4.16
N PHE A 126 -5.01 -3.07 4.51
CA PHE A 126 -4.40 -4.14 5.29
C PHE A 126 -3.82 -3.61 6.58
N LEU A 127 -4.37 -4.08 7.71
CA LEU A 127 -3.79 -3.85 9.02
C LEU A 127 -2.81 -5.01 9.30
N ILE A 128 -1.54 -4.67 9.53
CA ILE A 128 -0.46 -5.63 9.70
C ILE A 128 0.01 -5.55 11.14
N ARG A 129 -0.09 -6.67 11.86
CA ARG A 129 0.25 -6.77 13.27
C ARG A 129 1.39 -7.76 13.47
N GLY A 130 2.45 -7.30 14.12
CA GLY A 130 3.62 -8.06 14.56
C GLY A 130 4.27 -7.33 15.72
N SER A 131 5.57 -7.06 15.65
CA SER A 131 6.28 -6.22 16.63
C SER A 131 5.89 -4.73 16.57
N SER A 132 5.17 -4.30 15.53
CA SER A 132 4.43 -3.04 15.44
C SER A 132 3.04 -3.30 14.88
N LEU A 133 2.23 -2.24 14.82
CA LEU A 133 0.95 -2.20 14.17
C LEU A 133 1.03 -1.22 13.00
N ASP A 134 1.03 -1.73 11.78
CA ASP A 134 1.12 -0.94 10.57
C ASP A 134 -0.20 -1.01 9.78
N TRP A 135 -0.59 0.07 9.11
CA TRP A 135 -1.79 0.07 8.28
C TRP A 135 -1.46 0.52 6.86
N PHE A 136 -1.59 -0.40 5.92
CA PHE A 136 -1.48 -0.12 4.48
C PHE A 136 -2.85 0.18 3.89
N MET A 137 -3.04 1.39 3.38
CA MET A 137 -4.34 1.88 2.94
C MET A 137 -4.67 1.53 1.47
N GLY A 138 -3.65 1.27 0.61
CA GLY A 138 -3.89 1.21 -0.84
C GLY A 138 -4.58 2.49 -1.29
N ASP A 139 -5.68 2.36 -2.02
CA ASP A 139 -6.50 3.49 -2.49
C ASP A 139 -7.77 3.73 -1.64
N ALA A 140 -7.71 3.36 -0.36
CA ALA A 140 -8.82 3.63 0.55
C ALA A 140 -9.12 5.13 0.65
N SER A 141 -10.39 5.49 0.52
CA SER A 141 -10.86 6.88 0.53
C SER A 141 -10.85 7.45 1.95
N PRO A 142 -10.13 8.58 2.25
CA PRO A 142 -10.14 9.16 3.59
C PRO A 142 -11.54 9.46 4.15
N PRO A 143 -12.50 10.03 3.40
CA PRO A 143 -13.82 10.34 3.92
C PRO A 143 -14.62 9.17 4.48
N GLN A 144 -14.29 7.92 4.13
CA GLN A 144 -15.01 6.76 4.69
C GLN A 144 -14.77 6.59 6.19
N TRP A 145 -13.69 7.15 6.70
CA TRP A 145 -13.30 7.05 8.10
C TRP A 145 -13.90 8.15 8.97
N LYS A 146 -14.55 9.14 8.36
CA LYS A 146 -15.15 10.26 9.09
C LYS A 146 -16.24 9.77 10.05
N GLY A 147 -16.13 10.20 11.32
CA GLY A 147 -17.11 9.87 12.36
C GLY A 147 -16.96 8.46 12.94
N GLN A 148 -15.86 7.77 12.66
CA GLN A 148 -15.51 6.56 13.40
C GLN A 148 -14.89 6.95 14.75
N ASP A 149 -15.40 6.35 15.83
CA ASP A 149 -14.96 6.68 17.20
C ASP A 149 -13.74 5.86 17.64
N HIS A 150 -13.39 4.79 16.89
CA HIS A 150 -12.33 3.86 17.27
C HIS A 150 -11.45 3.50 16.06
N PHE A 151 -10.20 3.95 16.13
CA PHE A 151 -9.15 3.52 15.21
C PHE A 151 -8.16 2.60 15.92
N PRO A 152 -7.52 1.68 15.19
CA PRO A 152 -6.47 0.83 15.76
C PRO A 152 -5.21 1.60 16.16
N HIS A 153 -5.07 2.87 15.79
CA HIS A 153 -3.93 3.76 16.02
C HIS A 153 -2.60 3.07 15.63
N PRO A 154 -2.37 2.85 14.33
CA PRO A 154 -1.15 2.21 13.86
C PRO A 154 0.09 3.05 14.22
N ASP A 155 1.19 2.34 14.47
CA ASP A 155 2.52 2.94 14.64
C ASP A 155 3.01 3.54 13.32
N VAL A 156 2.63 2.92 12.20
CA VAL A 156 2.93 3.36 10.85
C VAL A 156 1.69 3.33 9.98
N LEU A 157 1.41 4.45 9.34
CA LEU A 157 0.38 4.55 8.31
C LEU A 157 1.05 4.64 6.93
N ILE A 158 0.81 3.68 6.06
CA ILE A 158 1.24 3.71 4.66
C ILE A 158 0.01 4.05 3.83
N ALA A 159 -0.07 5.28 3.33
CA ALA A 159 -1.30 5.82 2.75
C ALA A 159 -1.04 6.58 1.44
N PRO A 160 -2.03 6.65 0.54
CA PRO A 160 -1.92 7.44 -0.67
C PRO A 160 -1.92 8.95 -0.35
N TYR A 161 -1.44 9.75 -1.29
CA TYR A 161 -1.42 11.22 -1.19
C TYR A 161 -2.75 11.84 -0.71
N ALA A 162 -3.87 11.19 -0.99
CA ALA A 162 -5.20 11.66 -0.64
C ALA A 162 -5.38 11.94 0.86
N TYR A 163 -4.60 11.26 1.73
CA TYR A 163 -4.60 11.46 3.18
C TYR A 163 -3.91 12.76 3.63
N ALA A 164 -3.19 13.43 2.73
CA ALA A 164 -2.52 14.71 2.99
C ALA A 164 -2.81 15.75 1.91
N SER A 165 -3.86 15.59 1.09
CA SER A 165 -4.16 16.50 -0.03
C SER A 165 -5.10 17.66 0.37
N THR A 166 -5.77 17.57 1.50
CA THR A 166 -6.67 18.60 2.06
C THR A 166 -6.61 18.60 3.57
N GLU A 167 -6.92 19.74 4.21
CA GLU A 167 -7.02 19.83 5.68
C GLU A 167 -8.01 18.81 6.26
N ALA A 168 -9.16 18.63 5.63
CA ALA A 168 -10.15 17.65 6.08
C ALA A 168 -9.67 16.21 6.01
N ALA A 169 -8.83 15.86 5.03
CA ALA A 169 -8.20 14.54 4.94
C ALA A 169 -7.09 14.39 5.98
N TRP A 170 -6.34 15.47 6.24
CA TRP A 170 -5.30 15.46 7.26
C TRP A 170 -5.87 15.30 8.67
N GLU A 171 -6.99 15.99 9.00
CA GLU A 171 -7.69 15.78 10.27
C GLU A 171 -8.08 14.32 10.50
N ILE A 172 -8.52 13.63 9.45
CA ILE A 172 -8.82 12.19 9.51
C ILE A 172 -7.52 11.39 9.72
N THR A 173 -6.45 11.74 9.02
CA THR A 173 -5.14 11.10 9.17
C THR A 173 -4.63 11.21 10.61
N GLU A 174 -4.77 12.35 11.23
CA GLU A 174 -4.41 12.58 12.63
C GLU A 174 -5.27 11.79 13.63
N GLN A 175 -6.54 11.57 13.32
CA GLN A 175 -7.40 10.69 14.12
C GLN A 175 -6.99 9.21 13.98
N ILE A 176 -6.54 8.78 12.80
CA ILE A 176 -6.08 7.41 12.55
C ILE A 176 -4.78 7.13 13.28
N THR A 177 -3.78 8.00 13.19
CA THR A 177 -2.47 7.77 13.78
C THR A 177 -1.77 9.04 14.26
N GLN A 178 -1.00 8.88 15.35
CA GLN A 178 0.03 9.82 15.81
C GLN A 178 1.45 9.30 15.52
N GLY A 179 1.56 8.13 14.87
CA GLY A 179 2.81 7.50 14.48
C GLY A 179 3.42 8.07 13.19
N LYS A 180 4.30 7.28 12.57
CA LYS A 180 4.92 7.64 11.28
C LYS A 180 3.94 7.49 10.13
N ILE A 181 4.11 8.33 9.11
CA ILE A 181 3.29 8.32 7.90
C ILE A 181 4.21 8.16 6.69
N LEU A 182 3.97 7.15 5.87
CA LEU A 182 4.60 6.97 4.58
C LEU A 182 3.55 7.30 3.50
N LEU A 183 3.72 8.43 2.83
CA LEU A 183 2.82 8.80 1.73
C LEU A 183 3.30 8.17 0.43
N THR A 184 2.42 7.46 -0.20
CA THR A 184 2.61 6.79 -1.50
C THR A 184 1.63 7.33 -2.55
N HIS A 185 1.59 6.71 -3.71
CA HIS A 185 0.66 7.07 -4.79
C HIS A 185 0.79 8.55 -5.22
N LEU A 186 2.03 9.07 -5.20
CA LEU A 186 2.38 10.36 -5.82
C LEU A 186 3.23 10.07 -7.06
N PRO A 187 2.91 10.70 -8.20
CA PRO A 187 3.76 10.62 -9.39
C PRO A 187 5.09 11.32 -9.15
N ASP A 188 6.04 11.15 -10.05
CA ASP A 188 7.22 12.00 -10.05
C ASP A 188 6.82 13.47 -10.27
N LYS A 189 7.50 14.41 -9.62
CA LYS A 189 7.13 15.85 -9.68
C LYS A 189 7.05 16.40 -11.09
N GLU A 190 7.92 15.92 -11.97
CA GLU A 190 7.99 16.33 -13.38
C GLU A 190 6.82 15.80 -14.23
N ARG A 191 6.06 14.83 -13.69
CA ARG A 191 4.92 14.18 -14.35
C ARG A 191 3.58 14.52 -13.71
N ASP A 192 3.56 15.35 -12.68
CA ASP A 192 2.38 15.70 -11.88
C ASP A 192 1.43 16.64 -12.63
N SER A 193 0.73 16.13 -13.63
CA SER A 193 -0.26 16.90 -14.40
C SER A 193 -1.50 17.28 -13.56
N ALA A 194 -1.81 16.50 -12.54
CA ALA A 194 -2.96 16.70 -11.65
C ALA A 194 -2.69 17.66 -10.48
N GLN A 195 -1.45 18.21 -10.36
CA GLN A 195 -1.05 19.13 -9.29
C GLN A 195 -1.22 18.53 -7.88
N LEU A 196 -0.92 17.24 -7.71
CA LEU A 196 -1.03 16.53 -6.43
C LEU A 196 0.05 16.99 -5.45
N TRP A 197 1.29 17.20 -5.94
CA TRP A 197 2.39 17.66 -5.09
C TRP A 197 2.13 19.01 -4.44
N PRO A 198 1.70 20.06 -5.16
CA PRO A 198 1.36 21.34 -4.55
C PRO A 198 0.27 21.22 -3.47
N ALA A 199 -0.74 20.35 -3.69
CA ALA A 199 -1.80 20.14 -2.72
C ALA A 199 -1.27 19.50 -1.42
N VAL A 200 -0.45 18.46 -1.55
CA VAL A 200 0.17 17.77 -0.41
C VAL A 200 1.15 18.68 0.32
N GLU A 201 2.05 19.35 -0.39
CA GLU A 201 3.03 20.26 0.22
C GLU A 201 2.34 21.39 1.01
N LYS A 202 1.26 21.95 0.47
CA LYS A 202 0.48 22.99 1.15
C LYS A 202 -0.06 22.54 2.51
N VAL A 203 -0.54 21.31 2.61
CA VAL A 203 -1.04 20.75 3.88
C VAL A 203 0.12 20.47 4.81
N LEU A 204 1.18 19.79 4.33
CA LEU A 204 2.33 19.41 5.15
C LEU A 204 3.11 20.63 5.70
N ASP A 205 3.09 21.77 5.02
CA ASP A 205 3.75 22.99 5.50
C ASP A 205 3.02 23.63 6.72
N GLN A 206 1.78 23.24 6.99
CA GLN A 206 0.99 23.72 8.12
C GLN A 206 0.99 22.76 9.32
N HIS A 207 1.54 21.55 9.16
CA HIS A 207 1.51 20.48 10.15
C HIS A 207 2.89 19.91 10.46
N ASP A 208 2.97 19.01 11.45
CA ASP A 208 4.22 18.31 11.80
C ASP A 208 4.62 17.34 10.71
N ARG A 209 5.43 17.84 9.77
CA ARG A 209 5.96 17.04 8.67
C ARG A 209 7.09 16.08 9.07
N PHE A 210 7.65 16.16 10.30
CA PHE A 210 8.76 15.31 10.71
C PHE A 210 8.40 13.83 10.80
N ARG A 211 7.14 13.52 11.04
CA ARG A 211 6.63 12.15 11.03
C ARG A 211 6.19 11.66 9.65
N VAL A 212 6.23 12.53 8.62
CA VAL A 212 5.83 12.20 7.25
C VAL A 212 7.05 11.98 6.37
N ARG A 213 7.09 10.85 5.68
CA ARG A 213 8.06 10.56 4.64
C ARG A 213 7.34 10.23 3.33
N ILE A 214 7.89 10.72 2.22
CA ILE A 214 7.41 10.41 0.87
C ILE A 214 8.53 9.64 0.17
N PRO A 215 8.53 8.30 0.26
CA PRO A 215 9.58 7.49 -0.35
C PRO A 215 9.51 7.53 -1.88
N ARG A 216 10.66 7.54 -2.54
CA ARG A 216 10.77 7.30 -3.99
C ARG A 216 10.78 5.80 -4.26
N MET A 217 10.53 5.39 -5.49
CA MET A 217 10.73 3.99 -5.88
C MET A 217 12.20 3.59 -5.64
N GLY A 218 12.39 2.46 -4.99
CA GLY A 218 13.70 1.95 -4.56
C GLY A 218 14.16 2.43 -3.18
N ASP A 219 13.53 3.45 -2.60
CA ASP A 219 13.87 3.89 -1.25
C ASP A 219 13.49 2.84 -0.21
N VAL A 220 14.45 2.56 0.68
CA VAL A 220 14.25 1.76 1.89
C VAL A 220 14.00 2.71 3.06
N CYS A 221 12.86 2.54 3.72
CA CYS A 221 12.48 3.29 4.90
C CYS A 221 12.59 2.39 6.13
N GLU A 222 13.51 2.71 7.04
CA GLU A 222 13.47 2.15 8.38
C GLU A 222 12.29 2.76 9.12
N VAL A 223 11.42 1.90 9.61
CA VAL A 223 10.19 2.34 10.26
C VAL A 223 10.34 2.27 11.78
N TYR A 224 11.03 1.22 12.29
CA TYR A 224 11.44 1.04 13.70
C TYR A 224 12.75 0.27 13.80
#